data_bc02091d00316fc446dd68fbaa746cf8
#
_entry.id   bc02091d00316fc446dd68fbaa746cf8
#
_cell.length_a   1.000
_cell.length_b   1.000
_cell.length_c   1.000
_cell.angle_alpha   90.00
_cell.angle_beta   90.00
_cell.angle_gamma   90.00
#
_symmetry.space_group_name_H-M   'P 1'
#
loop_
_entity.id
_entity.type
_entity.pdbx_description
1 polymer ?
#
loop_
_entity_poly.entity_id
_entity_poly.type
_entity_poly.pdbx_seq_one_letter_code
_entity_poly.pdbx_strand_id
1 'polypeptide(L)'
;MIDVHHIEQISQDCSLTEFVGTTVLDTIGLVIPGIDPSLLEKMNLKKAYKSLGLISSRTGAAGQINAADEAVKSTNTEIVSIELPRDTKGWGGHGCFIVIGGDNVSDVRRAVDIALEYIGKYAGELYISQAGHLEFTFSACADKALHMAFNAPIGKPFGFFCGSPAAIGLVMADLAVKSSPVEVIKYMTPDQGTSHSNEVIVAVTGDADAVKN
;
A
#
# COMPACT_ATOMS: atom_id res chain seq x y z
N MET A 1 11.49 13.56 8.03
CA MET A 1 11.68 12.11 8.16
C MET A 1 11.20 11.74 9.56
N ILE A 2 10.23 10.88 9.70
CA ILE A 2 9.90 10.32 11.01
C ILE A 2 11.10 9.45 11.37
N ASP A 3 11.72 9.74 12.49
CA ASP A 3 12.80 8.90 12.98
C ASP A 3 12.20 7.59 13.48
N VAL A 4 12.34 6.53 12.70
CA VAL A 4 11.82 5.20 13.02
C VAL A 4 12.38 4.72 14.36
N HIS A 5 13.67 4.98 14.65
CA HIS A 5 14.27 4.67 15.94
C HIS A 5 13.60 5.41 17.09
N HIS A 6 13.13 6.63 16.85
CA HIS A 6 12.41 7.39 17.87
C HIS A 6 11.02 6.78 18.14
N ILE A 7 10.32 6.28 17.11
CA ILE A 7 9.05 5.57 17.29
C ILE A 7 9.27 4.23 18.02
N GLU A 8 10.30 3.49 17.65
CA GLU A 8 10.68 2.26 18.34
C GLU A 8 11.00 2.52 19.81
N GLN A 9 11.74 3.57 20.13
CA GLN A 9 12.03 3.99 21.49
C GLN A 9 10.76 4.36 22.28
N ILE A 10 9.89 5.18 21.71
CA ILE A 10 8.62 5.56 22.34
C ILE A 10 7.77 4.29 22.59
N SER A 11 7.71 3.37 21.63
CA SER A 11 6.98 2.11 21.77
C SER A 11 7.52 1.26 22.91
N GLN A 12 8.83 1.17 23.06
CA GLN A 12 9.48 0.43 24.15
C GLN A 12 9.33 1.12 25.51
N ASP A 13 9.52 2.43 25.55
CA ASP A 13 9.44 3.23 26.77
C ASP A 13 8.01 3.33 27.34
N CYS A 14 7.00 3.36 26.44
CA CYS A 14 5.60 3.41 26.82
C CYS A 14 4.99 2.03 27.08
N SER A 15 5.77 0.95 27.01
CA SER A 15 5.26 -0.43 27.08
C SER A 15 4.14 -0.73 26.09
N LEU A 16 4.14 -0.04 24.95
CA LEU A 16 3.15 -0.27 23.89
C LEU A 16 3.40 -1.64 23.25
N THR A 17 2.42 -2.50 23.38
CA THR A 17 2.41 -3.84 22.75
C THR A 17 1.99 -3.79 21.29
N GLU A 18 1.63 -2.62 20.83
CA GLU A 18 1.09 -2.34 19.50
C GLU A 18 2.14 -2.36 18.40
N PHE A 19 3.40 -2.04 18.72
CA PHE A 19 4.47 -2.04 17.71
C PHE A 19 4.82 -3.46 17.26
N VAL A 20 4.84 -3.68 15.95
CA VAL A 20 5.24 -4.96 15.34
C VAL A 20 6.60 -4.85 14.68
N GLY A 21 6.81 -3.84 13.85
CA GLY A 21 8.07 -3.64 13.17
C GLY A 21 8.05 -2.54 12.12
N THR A 22 9.16 -2.41 11.42
CA THR A 22 9.34 -1.50 10.29
C THR A 22 9.98 -2.23 9.12
N THR A 23 9.83 -1.68 7.92
CA THR A 23 10.47 -2.21 6.72
C THR A 23 10.76 -1.07 5.73
N VAL A 24 11.21 -1.39 4.53
CA VAL A 24 11.52 -0.42 3.47
C VAL A 24 10.33 0.50 3.13
N LEU A 25 10.59 1.56 2.38
CA LEU A 25 9.60 2.58 1.98
C LEU A 25 8.98 3.34 3.18
N ASP A 26 9.77 3.56 4.23
CA ASP A 26 9.33 4.22 5.47
C ASP A 26 8.03 3.60 6.03
N THR A 27 7.95 2.28 6.00
CA THR A 27 6.76 1.53 6.41
C THR A 27 6.85 1.09 7.86
N ILE A 28 5.75 1.26 8.61
CA ILE A 28 5.56 0.81 9.98
C ILE A 28 4.37 -0.14 10.06
N GLY A 29 4.49 -1.17 10.89
CA GLY A 29 3.43 -2.11 11.24
C GLY A 29 3.07 -2.01 12.72
N LEU A 30 1.78 -1.88 13.00
CA LEU A 30 1.23 -1.79 14.35
C LEU A 30 0.05 -2.77 14.51
N VAL A 31 -0.29 -3.08 15.76
CA VAL A 31 -1.49 -3.85 16.09
C VAL A 31 -2.25 -3.17 17.23
N ILE A 32 -3.56 -3.12 17.15
CA ILE A 32 -4.44 -2.69 18.27
C ILE A 32 -5.14 -3.94 18.79
N PRO A 33 -4.71 -4.49 19.93
CA PRO A 33 -5.38 -5.63 20.55
C PRO A 33 -6.61 -5.13 21.33
N GLY A 34 -7.80 -5.48 20.89
CA GLY A 34 -9.01 -5.06 21.58
C GLY A 34 -9.38 -3.60 21.31
N ILE A 35 -9.62 -3.29 20.04
CA ILE A 35 -10.05 -1.94 19.63
C ILE A 35 -11.35 -1.52 20.35
N ASP A 36 -11.41 -0.25 20.75
CA ASP A 36 -12.59 0.31 21.40
C ASP A 36 -13.80 0.32 20.44
N PRO A 37 -14.96 -0.20 20.89
CA PRO A 37 -16.14 -0.25 20.04
C PRO A 37 -16.63 1.12 19.55
N SER A 38 -16.46 2.18 20.34
CA SER A 38 -16.87 3.52 19.95
C SER A 38 -16.02 4.08 18.81
N LEU A 39 -14.75 3.70 18.76
CA LEU A 39 -13.84 4.04 17.65
C LEU A 39 -14.24 3.27 16.37
N LEU A 40 -14.54 1.97 16.48
CA LEU A 40 -15.02 1.17 15.34
C LEU A 40 -16.28 1.77 14.72
N GLU A 41 -17.22 2.21 15.57
CA GLU A 41 -18.44 2.89 15.11
C GLU A 41 -18.12 4.15 14.30
N LYS A 42 -17.19 4.98 14.77
CA LYS A 42 -16.77 6.20 14.07
C LYS A 42 -15.97 5.92 12.79
N MET A 43 -15.26 4.80 12.74
CA MET A 43 -14.60 4.34 11.51
C MET A 43 -15.60 3.84 10.46
N ASN A 44 -16.89 3.74 10.80
CA ASN A 44 -17.97 3.32 9.91
C ASN A 44 -17.68 1.98 9.20
N LEU A 45 -17.13 1.03 9.93
CA LEU A 45 -16.78 -0.27 9.39
C LEU A 45 -18.01 -1.17 9.23
N LYS A 46 -18.03 -1.97 8.17
CA LYS A 46 -19.14 -2.89 7.87
C LYS A 46 -19.28 -4.04 8.86
N LYS A 47 -18.21 -4.33 9.61
CA LYS A 47 -18.14 -5.45 10.55
C LYS A 47 -17.41 -4.99 11.82
N ALA A 48 -17.84 -5.52 12.96
CA ALA A 48 -17.12 -5.33 14.22
C ALA A 48 -15.93 -6.29 14.28
N TYR A 49 -14.73 -5.74 14.44
CA TYR A 49 -13.49 -6.48 14.66
C TYR A 49 -13.08 -6.35 16.12
N LYS A 50 -12.41 -7.36 16.64
CA LYS A 50 -11.85 -7.30 18.00
C LYS A 50 -10.45 -6.68 18.01
N SER A 51 -9.68 -6.88 16.95
CA SER A 51 -8.32 -6.36 16.83
C SER A 51 -8.09 -5.83 15.42
N LEU A 52 -7.24 -4.81 15.32
CA LEU A 52 -6.82 -4.23 14.04
C LEU A 52 -5.30 -4.30 13.88
N GLY A 53 -4.87 -4.68 12.68
CA GLY A 53 -3.51 -4.51 12.19
C GLY A 53 -3.44 -3.28 11.32
N LEU A 54 -2.37 -2.52 11.46
CA LEU A 54 -2.16 -1.29 10.73
C LEU A 54 -0.81 -1.35 10.00
N ILE A 55 -0.83 -1.07 8.71
CA ILE A 55 0.37 -0.89 7.90
C ILE A 55 0.29 0.50 7.33
N SER A 56 1.29 1.31 7.61
CA SER A 56 1.33 2.68 7.10
C SER A 56 2.71 3.00 6.58
N SER A 57 2.76 3.65 5.43
CA SER A 57 4.01 4.11 4.82
C SER A 57 3.90 5.55 4.38
N ARG A 58 5.06 6.19 4.23
CA ARG A 58 5.18 7.54 3.69
C ARG A 58 5.52 7.54 2.21
N THR A 59 5.92 6.40 1.68
CA THR A 59 6.35 6.23 0.29
C THR A 59 5.84 4.90 -0.23
N GLY A 60 5.36 4.88 -1.48
CA GLY A 60 4.88 3.69 -2.15
C GLY A 60 3.50 3.23 -1.69
N ALA A 61 2.90 2.37 -2.46
CA ALA A 61 1.59 1.79 -2.16
C ALA A 61 1.42 0.37 -2.67
N ALA A 62 1.72 0.09 -3.93
CA ALA A 62 1.38 -1.20 -4.53
C ALA A 62 2.15 -2.37 -3.90
N GLY A 63 3.42 -2.17 -3.52
CA GLY A 63 4.20 -3.17 -2.79
C GLY A 63 3.58 -3.51 -1.44
N GLN A 64 3.14 -2.50 -0.69
CA GLN A 64 2.47 -2.67 0.59
C GLN A 64 1.11 -3.36 0.44
N ILE A 65 0.35 -3.00 -0.59
CA ILE A 65 -0.96 -3.60 -0.87
C ILE A 65 -0.81 -5.07 -1.26
N ASN A 66 0.15 -5.41 -2.14
CA ASN A 66 0.47 -6.80 -2.48
C ASN A 66 0.89 -7.62 -1.24
N ALA A 67 1.73 -7.06 -0.39
CA ALA A 67 2.17 -7.72 0.83
C ALA A 67 1.02 -7.95 1.83
N ALA A 68 0.13 -6.97 1.99
CA ALA A 68 -1.06 -7.11 2.82
C ALA A 68 -2.01 -8.19 2.28
N ASP A 69 -2.13 -8.30 0.95
CA ASP A 69 -2.92 -9.34 0.31
C ASP A 69 -2.38 -10.75 0.60
N GLU A 70 -1.07 -10.97 0.49
CA GLU A 70 -0.43 -12.23 0.89
C GLU A 70 -0.59 -12.53 2.39
N ALA A 71 -0.53 -11.50 3.22
CA ALA A 71 -0.71 -11.64 4.66
C ALA A 71 -2.10 -12.15 5.03
N VAL A 72 -3.15 -11.55 4.46
CA VAL A 72 -4.53 -11.98 4.78
C VAL A 72 -4.89 -13.33 4.19
N LYS A 73 -4.27 -13.75 3.08
CA LYS A 73 -4.38 -15.12 2.55
C LYS A 73 -3.79 -16.16 3.48
N SER A 74 -2.76 -15.79 4.25
CA SER A 74 -2.00 -16.68 5.12
C SER A 74 -2.50 -16.70 6.57
N THR A 75 -3.52 -15.91 6.89
CA THR A 75 -4.05 -15.74 8.24
C THR A 75 -5.58 -15.68 8.24
N ASN A 76 -6.19 -15.80 9.41
CA ASN A 76 -7.65 -15.64 9.55
C ASN A 76 -8.02 -14.16 9.76
N THR A 77 -7.63 -13.32 8.81
CA THR A 77 -7.86 -11.88 8.82
C THR A 77 -8.39 -11.40 7.48
N GLU A 78 -8.84 -10.14 7.42
CA GLU A 78 -9.31 -9.53 6.18
C GLU A 78 -8.86 -8.06 6.07
N ILE A 79 -8.73 -7.56 4.86
CA ILE A 79 -8.46 -6.15 4.63
C ILE A 79 -9.75 -5.37 4.83
N VAL A 80 -9.69 -4.38 5.73
CA VAL A 80 -10.80 -3.50 6.10
C VAL A 80 -10.85 -2.28 5.21
N SER A 81 -9.72 -1.60 5.06
CA SER A 81 -9.58 -0.43 4.20
C SER A 81 -8.16 -0.29 3.64
N ILE A 82 -8.08 0.35 2.50
CA ILE A 82 -6.83 0.78 1.86
C ILE A 82 -7.00 2.24 1.46
N GLU A 83 -6.11 3.09 1.95
CA GLU A 83 -6.08 4.50 1.64
C GLU A 83 -4.69 4.89 1.14
N LEU A 84 -4.63 5.90 0.28
CA LEU A 84 -3.40 6.47 -0.26
C LEU A 84 -3.24 7.91 0.25
N PRO A 85 -2.90 8.10 1.53
CA PRO A 85 -2.81 9.41 2.12
C PRO A 85 -1.62 10.19 1.55
N ARG A 86 -1.81 11.50 1.40
CA ARG A 86 -0.73 12.40 1.00
C ARG A 86 0.31 12.53 2.09
N ASP A 87 1.60 12.43 1.72
CA ASP A 87 2.71 12.88 2.54
C ASP A 87 3.32 14.16 1.96
N THR A 88 3.36 15.21 2.77
CA THR A 88 3.86 16.53 2.35
C THR A 88 5.37 16.65 2.42
N LYS A 89 6.08 15.67 2.99
CA LYS A 89 7.54 15.69 3.16
C LYS A 89 8.29 14.76 2.21
N GLY A 90 7.58 13.87 1.53
CA GLY A 90 8.19 12.92 0.61
C GLY A 90 8.29 13.48 -0.81
N TRP A 91 9.22 12.95 -1.59
CA TRP A 91 9.34 13.24 -3.01
C TRP A 91 8.15 12.69 -3.81
N GLY A 92 7.60 11.58 -3.36
CA GLY A 92 6.53 10.87 -4.02
C GLY A 92 5.13 11.42 -3.77
N GLY A 93 4.93 12.06 -2.67
CA GLY A 93 3.67 12.70 -2.36
C GLY A 93 2.55 11.79 -1.90
N HIS A 94 2.62 10.48 -2.06
CA HIS A 94 1.68 9.53 -1.45
C HIS A 94 2.40 8.43 -0.67
N GLY A 95 1.69 7.92 0.32
CA GLY A 95 2.03 6.71 1.03
C GLY A 95 0.87 5.73 1.00
N CYS A 96 0.81 4.80 1.93
CA CYS A 96 -0.36 3.96 2.12
C CYS A 96 -0.76 3.89 3.59
N PHE A 97 -2.05 3.63 3.80
CA PHE A 97 -2.62 3.27 5.09
C PHE A 97 -3.57 2.09 4.88
N ILE A 98 -3.17 0.94 5.39
CA ILE A 98 -3.90 -0.32 5.25
C ILE A 98 -4.34 -0.77 6.62
N VAL A 99 -5.63 -1.07 6.75
CA VAL A 99 -6.23 -1.61 7.97
C VAL A 99 -6.61 -3.07 7.73
N ILE A 100 -6.11 -3.96 8.57
CA ILE A 100 -6.41 -5.39 8.59
C ILE A 100 -7.24 -5.67 9.83
N GLY A 101 -8.34 -6.40 9.71
CA GLY A 101 -9.23 -6.74 10.80
C GLY A 101 -9.26 -8.24 11.10
N GLY A 102 -9.42 -8.58 12.37
CA GLY A 102 -9.59 -9.96 12.80
C GLY A 102 -10.19 -10.07 14.21
N ASP A 103 -10.68 -11.25 14.53
CA ASP A 103 -11.24 -11.56 15.85
C ASP A 103 -10.18 -12.00 16.86
N ASN A 104 -9.02 -12.40 16.37
CA ASN A 104 -7.91 -12.91 17.19
C ASN A 104 -6.67 -12.02 16.99
N VAL A 105 -6.17 -11.46 18.08
CA VAL A 105 -5.00 -10.57 18.04
C VAL A 105 -3.73 -11.26 17.51
N SER A 106 -3.58 -12.56 17.77
CA SER A 106 -2.40 -13.30 17.26
C SER A 106 -2.45 -13.47 15.74
N ASP A 107 -3.63 -13.67 15.15
CA ASP A 107 -3.78 -13.73 13.70
C ASP A 107 -3.51 -12.37 13.06
N VAL A 108 -4.03 -11.30 13.67
CA VAL A 108 -3.81 -9.91 13.21
C VAL A 108 -2.32 -9.54 13.30
N ARG A 109 -1.66 -9.86 14.44
CA ARG A 109 -0.23 -9.61 14.59
C ARG A 109 0.58 -10.38 13.56
N ARG A 110 0.24 -11.66 13.34
CA ARG A 110 0.90 -12.49 12.33
C ARG A 110 0.70 -11.95 10.92
N ALA A 111 -0.48 -11.41 10.61
CA ALA A 111 -0.73 -10.77 9.33
C ALA A 111 0.17 -9.55 9.12
N VAL A 112 0.32 -8.70 10.14
CA VAL A 112 1.24 -7.54 10.06
C VAL A 112 2.69 -7.98 9.91
N ASP A 113 3.15 -9.00 10.66
CA ASP A 113 4.50 -9.57 10.50
C ASP A 113 4.76 -10.05 9.07
N ILE A 114 3.85 -10.84 8.52
CA ILE A 114 3.94 -11.35 7.15
C ILE A 114 3.99 -10.19 6.15
N ALA A 115 3.10 -9.21 6.30
CA ALA A 115 3.08 -8.07 5.41
C ALA A 115 4.42 -7.31 5.44
N LEU A 116 4.98 -7.01 6.61
CA LEU A 116 6.28 -6.34 6.72
C LEU A 116 7.41 -7.12 6.05
N GLU A 117 7.41 -8.46 6.18
CA GLU A 117 8.38 -9.33 5.51
C GLU A 117 8.23 -9.24 3.97
N TYR A 118 6.98 -9.32 3.48
CA TYR A 118 6.72 -9.35 2.05
C TYR A 118 6.86 -7.98 1.36
N ILE A 119 6.70 -6.86 2.09
CA ILE A 119 6.93 -5.53 1.53
C ILE A 119 8.33 -5.43 0.94
N GLY A 120 9.35 -5.97 1.60
CA GLY A 120 10.72 -6.01 1.06
C GLY A 120 10.85 -6.75 -0.27
N LYS A 121 9.95 -7.70 -0.54
CA LYS A 121 9.92 -8.48 -1.79
C LYS A 121 9.10 -7.79 -2.90
N TYR A 122 8.03 -7.07 -2.51
CA TYR A 122 7.08 -6.46 -3.43
C TYR A 122 7.25 -4.94 -3.60
N ALA A 123 8.23 -4.35 -2.92
CA ALA A 123 8.46 -2.89 -2.96
C ALA A 123 8.67 -2.35 -4.38
N GLY A 124 9.07 -3.22 -5.32
CA GLY A 124 9.32 -2.81 -6.70
C GLY A 124 10.56 -1.94 -6.84
N GLU A 125 10.70 -1.33 -8.00
CA GLU A 125 11.79 -0.42 -8.29
C GLU A 125 11.34 1.02 -8.03
N LEU A 126 12.11 1.74 -7.23
CA LEU A 126 11.89 3.14 -6.91
C LEU A 126 13.09 3.97 -7.37
N TYR A 127 12.86 4.86 -8.32
CA TYR A 127 13.88 5.77 -8.85
C TYR A 127 13.62 7.18 -8.36
N ILE A 128 14.57 7.75 -7.64
CA ILE A 128 14.47 9.11 -7.08
C ILE A 128 15.63 9.96 -7.62
N SER A 129 15.29 11.15 -8.10
CA SER A 129 16.25 12.16 -8.53
C SER A 129 15.82 13.55 -8.04
N GLN A 130 16.66 14.57 -8.31
CA GLN A 130 16.28 15.97 -8.05
C GLN A 130 15.07 16.43 -8.89
N ALA A 131 14.83 15.80 -10.03
CA ALA A 131 13.71 16.14 -10.91
C ALA A 131 12.38 15.52 -10.50
N GLY A 132 12.42 14.44 -9.72
CA GLY A 132 11.21 13.73 -9.29
C GLY A 132 11.47 12.27 -8.94
N HIS A 133 10.41 11.48 -8.97
CA HIS A 133 10.51 10.03 -8.72
C HIS A 133 9.66 9.23 -9.71
N LEU A 134 10.01 7.96 -9.80
CA LEU A 134 9.26 6.93 -10.51
C LEU A 134 9.20 5.67 -9.65
N GLU A 135 8.04 5.11 -9.49
CA GLU A 135 7.79 3.82 -8.84
C GLU A 135 7.15 2.86 -9.84
N PHE A 136 7.60 1.62 -9.85
CA PHE A 136 6.98 0.54 -10.61
C PHE A 136 6.85 -0.71 -9.75
N THR A 137 5.68 -1.35 -9.80
CA THR A 137 5.42 -2.61 -9.13
C THR A 137 4.61 -3.53 -10.02
N PHE A 138 5.00 -4.80 -10.08
CA PHE A 138 4.33 -5.86 -10.82
C PHE A 138 3.79 -6.93 -9.87
N SER A 139 2.58 -7.40 -10.15
CA SER A 139 2.02 -8.62 -9.57
C SER A 139 1.56 -9.55 -10.68
N ALA A 140 1.96 -10.82 -10.62
CA ALA A 140 1.54 -11.83 -11.59
C ALA A 140 0.03 -12.17 -11.48
N CYS A 141 -0.56 -11.91 -10.32
CA CYS A 141 -1.95 -12.27 -10.02
C CYS A 141 -2.54 -11.26 -9.03
N ALA A 142 -3.36 -10.37 -9.54
CA ALA A 142 -4.11 -9.43 -8.69
C ALA A 142 -5.13 -10.18 -7.82
N ASP A 143 -5.22 -9.80 -6.57
CA ASP A 143 -6.21 -10.33 -5.64
C ASP A 143 -7.09 -9.22 -5.06
N LYS A 144 -7.83 -9.53 -4.01
CA LYS A 144 -8.84 -8.65 -3.39
C LYS A 144 -8.29 -7.28 -2.99
N ALA A 145 -7.05 -7.21 -2.49
CA ALA A 145 -6.41 -5.96 -2.11
C ALA A 145 -6.19 -5.03 -3.31
N LEU A 146 -5.61 -5.55 -4.39
CA LEU A 146 -5.40 -4.78 -5.62
C LEU A 146 -6.72 -4.43 -6.31
N HIS A 147 -7.70 -5.33 -6.24
CA HIS A 147 -9.05 -5.02 -6.70
C HIS A 147 -9.68 -3.88 -5.90
N MET A 148 -9.57 -3.90 -4.59
CA MET A 148 -10.10 -2.87 -3.70
C MET A 148 -9.45 -1.50 -3.97
N ALA A 149 -8.14 -1.45 -4.14
CA ALA A 149 -7.38 -0.21 -4.34
C ALA A 149 -7.51 0.35 -5.77
N PHE A 150 -7.43 -0.51 -6.77
CA PHE A 150 -7.25 -0.10 -8.18
C PHE A 150 -8.27 -0.66 -9.15
N ASN A 151 -9.28 -1.41 -8.71
CA ASN A 151 -10.21 -2.16 -9.55
C ASN A 151 -9.51 -3.22 -10.43
N ALA A 152 -8.36 -3.72 -9.99
CA ALA A 152 -7.64 -4.74 -10.73
C ALA A 152 -8.50 -5.98 -10.93
N PRO A 153 -8.57 -6.57 -12.15
CA PRO A 153 -9.29 -7.82 -12.37
C PRO A 153 -8.64 -8.95 -11.56
N ILE A 154 -9.41 -9.58 -10.67
CA ILE A 154 -8.92 -10.66 -9.82
C ILE A 154 -8.39 -11.82 -10.67
N GLY A 155 -7.22 -12.34 -10.31
CA GLY A 155 -6.57 -13.45 -11.00
C GLY A 155 -5.80 -13.05 -12.26
N LYS A 156 -5.74 -11.75 -12.60
CA LYS A 156 -5.01 -11.24 -13.76
C LYS A 156 -3.70 -10.56 -13.34
N PRO A 157 -2.70 -10.52 -14.25
CA PRO A 157 -1.51 -9.71 -14.03
C PRO A 157 -1.85 -8.24 -13.83
N PHE A 158 -1.10 -7.60 -12.95
CA PHE A 158 -1.29 -6.22 -12.56
C PHE A 158 0.04 -5.47 -12.58
N GLY A 159 0.05 -4.29 -13.16
CA GLY A 159 1.14 -3.33 -13.10
C GLY A 159 0.66 -2.04 -12.48
N PHE A 160 1.51 -1.48 -11.62
CA PHE A 160 1.30 -0.17 -11.04
C PHE A 160 2.54 0.66 -11.32
N PHE A 161 2.34 1.87 -11.77
CA PHE A 161 3.42 2.85 -11.80
C PHE A 161 2.90 4.23 -11.46
N CYS A 162 3.76 5.01 -10.83
CA CYS A 162 3.52 6.42 -10.64
C CYS A 162 4.78 7.22 -10.97
N GLY A 163 4.56 8.43 -11.42
CA GLY A 163 5.63 9.36 -11.77
C GLY A 163 5.33 10.77 -11.29
N SER A 164 6.34 11.39 -10.69
CA SER A 164 6.33 12.77 -10.24
C SER A 164 7.51 13.53 -10.86
N PRO A 165 7.35 14.76 -11.37
CA PRO A 165 6.08 15.50 -11.53
C PRO A 165 5.06 14.80 -12.43
N ALA A 166 3.79 15.15 -12.29
CA ALA A 166 2.67 14.51 -12.99
C ALA A 166 2.84 14.38 -14.52
N ALA A 167 3.50 15.34 -15.14
CA ALA A 167 3.81 15.30 -16.58
C ALA A 167 4.69 14.09 -16.95
N ILE A 168 5.64 13.71 -16.10
CA ILE A 168 6.49 12.52 -16.32
C ILE A 168 5.63 11.27 -16.22
N GLY A 169 4.77 11.16 -15.21
CA GLY A 169 3.86 10.03 -15.06
C GLY A 169 2.91 9.87 -16.24
N LEU A 170 2.41 10.97 -16.81
CA LEU A 170 1.55 10.91 -18.01
C LEU A 170 2.33 10.43 -19.25
N VAL A 171 3.56 10.90 -19.44
CA VAL A 171 4.42 10.43 -20.54
C VAL A 171 4.72 8.93 -20.41
N MET A 172 4.99 8.47 -19.19
CA MET A 172 5.21 7.04 -18.91
C MET A 172 3.97 6.21 -19.22
N ALA A 173 2.78 6.70 -18.85
CA ALA A 173 1.51 6.04 -19.14
C ALA A 173 1.29 5.89 -20.66
N ASP A 174 1.53 6.95 -21.41
CA ASP A 174 1.41 6.93 -22.88
C ASP A 174 2.41 5.96 -23.53
N LEU A 175 3.66 5.94 -23.04
CA LEU A 175 4.67 4.99 -23.51
C LEU A 175 4.27 3.54 -23.20
N ALA A 176 3.79 3.24 -22.00
CA ALA A 176 3.38 1.90 -21.61
C ALA A 176 2.30 1.33 -22.53
N VAL A 177 1.23 2.08 -22.79
CA VAL A 177 0.13 1.62 -23.66
C VAL A 177 0.49 1.58 -25.14
N LYS A 178 1.53 2.28 -25.56
CA LYS A 178 2.05 2.24 -26.95
C LYS A 178 3.05 1.11 -27.16
N SER A 179 3.80 0.75 -26.15
CA SER A 179 4.86 -0.27 -26.26
C SER A 179 4.38 -1.68 -25.94
N SER A 180 3.31 -1.83 -25.18
CA SER A 180 2.79 -3.14 -24.77
C SER A 180 1.27 -3.21 -24.87
N PRO A 181 0.70 -4.38 -25.21
CA PRO A 181 -0.75 -4.58 -25.27
C PRO A 181 -1.35 -4.69 -23.87
N VAL A 182 -1.34 -3.58 -23.12
CA VAL A 182 -1.92 -3.47 -21.79
C VAL A 182 -3.19 -2.63 -21.81
N GLU A 183 -4.08 -2.91 -20.86
CA GLU A 183 -5.29 -2.16 -20.60
C GLU A 183 -5.09 -1.29 -19.36
N VAL A 184 -5.35 0.01 -19.46
CA VAL A 184 -5.36 0.92 -18.31
C VAL A 184 -6.64 0.72 -17.52
N ILE A 185 -6.53 0.29 -16.26
CA ILE A 185 -7.66 0.04 -15.37
C ILE A 185 -7.89 1.17 -14.37
N LYS A 186 -6.87 1.97 -14.09
CA LYS A 186 -6.96 3.12 -13.19
C LYS A 186 -6.00 4.22 -13.63
N TYR A 187 -6.48 5.45 -13.57
CA TYR A 187 -5.68 6.66 -13.77
C TYR A 187 -6.06 7.67 -12.70
N MET A 188 -5.08 8.20 -11.99
CA MET A 188 -5.28 9.17 -10.92
C MET A 188 -4.30 10.33 -11.06
N THR A 189 -4.79 11.52 -10.78
CA THR A 189 -4.02 12.77 -10.77
C THR A 189 -4.26 13.52 -9.44
N PRO A 190 -3.50 14.60 -9.16
CA PRO A 190 -3.70 15.40 -7.95
C PRO A 190 -5.13 15.92 -7.74
N ASP A 191 -5.83 16.25 -8.83
CA ASP A 191 -7.21 16.76 -8.78
C ASP A 191 -8.27 15.67 -8.88
N GLN A 192 -7.85 14.46 -9.19
CA GLN A 192 -8.73 13.31 -9.38
C GLN A 192 -8.19 12.11 -8.62
N GLY A 193 -9.01 11.51 -7.79
CA GLY A 193 -8.62 10.37 -6.97
C GLY A 193 -8.08 10.81 -5.61
N THR A 194 -7.23 9.98 -5.02
CA THR A 194 -6.82 10.09 -3.62
C THR A 194 -5.38 10.55 -3.41
N SER A 195 -4.57 10.67 -4.46
CA SER A 195 -3.13 10.92 -4.31
C SER A 195 -2.83 12.32 -3.78
N HIS A 196 -3.55 13.34 -4.20
CA HIS A 196 -3.37 14.73 -3.78
C HIS A 196 -1.93 15.26 -3.85
N SER A 197 -1.09 14.67 -4.68
CA SER A 197 0.31 15.02 -4.88
C SER A 197 0.58 15.33 -6.35
N ASN A 198 1.71 15.98 -6.64
CA ASN A 198 2.10 16.29 -8.03
C ASN A 198 2.66 15.04 -8.72
N GLU A 199 1.80 14.05 -8.93
CA GLU A 199 2.14 12.78 -9.59
C GLU A 199 0.97 12.26 -10.41
N VAL A 200 1.26 11.36 -11.34
CA VAL A 200 0.28 10.51 -12.01
C VAL A 200 0.48 9.08 -11.56
N ILE A 201 -0.60 8.45 -11.15
CA ILE A 201 -0.66 7.03 -10.80
C ILE A 201 -1.46 6.31 -11.87
N VAL A 202 -0.90 5.23 -12.41
CA VAL A 202 -1.56 4.39 -13.41
C VAL A 202 -1.47 2.94 -13.00
N ALA A 203 -2.60 2.25 -13.11
CA ALA A 203 -2.66 0.80 -12.97
C ALA A 203 -3.09 0.18 -14.30
N VAL A 204 -2.42 -0.90 -14.67
CA VAL A 204 -2.65 -1.62 -15.92
C VAL A 204 -2.84 -3.11 -15.68
N THR A 205 -3.50 -3.77 -16.63
CA THR A 205 -3.62 -5.23 -16.69
C THR A 205 -3.36 -5.71 -18.11
N GLY A 206 -3.09 -6.99 -18.28
CA GLY A 206 -2.79 -7.60 -19.57
C GLY A 206 -2.19 -8.99 -19.38
N ASP A 207 -1.51 -9.49 -20.41
CA ASP A 207 -0.67 -10.67 -20.25
C ASP A 207 0.55 -10.33 -19.38
N ALA A 208 1.07 -11.32 -18.64
CA ALA A 208 2.13 -11.09 -17.65
C ALA A 208 3.39 -10.44 -18.27
N ASP A 209 3.80 -10.88 -19.45
CA ASP A 209 4.95 -10.32 -20.14
C ASP A 209 4.68 -8.90 -20.65
N ALA A 210 3.44 -8.62 -21.09
CA ALA A 210 3.06 -7.28 -21.53
C ALA A 210 3.02 -6.26 -20.37
N VAL A 211 2.60 -6.69 -19.18
CA VAL A 211 2.53 -5.83 -18.00
C VAL A 211 3.92 -5.59 -17.41
N LYS A 212 4.84 -6.56 -17.53
CA LYS A 212 6.18 -6.49 -16.94
C LYS A 212 7.17 -5.68 -17.79
N ASN A 213 6.97 -5.62 -19.12
CA ASN A 213 7.83 -4.91 -20.07
C ASN A 213 7.37 -3.47 -20.33
#